data_f8cfa2db4a7f6f88577f3b85fbf177d9
#
_entry.id   f8cfa2db4a7f6f88577f3b85fbf177d9
#
_cell.length_a   1.000
_cell.length_b   1.000
_cell.length_c   1.000
_cell.angle_alpha   90.00
_cell.angle_beta   90.00
_cell.angle_gamma   90.00
#
_symmetry.space_group_name_H-M   'P 1'
#
loop_
_entity.id
_entity.type
_entity.pdbx_description
1 polymer ?
#
loop_
_entity_poly.entity_id
_entity_poly.type
_entity_poly.pdbx_seq_one_letter_code
_entity_poly.pdbx_strand_id
1 'polypeptide(L)' 'MRNVYMSVSAIDLLRQAEELRRNNRFGEAINVYRAAAAAEDATEDIIKKSLASVELMQEINGFVNVDLMNP' A
#
# COMPACT_ATOMS: atom_id res chain seq x y z
N MET A 1 -13.72 10.19 20.29
CA MET A 1 -13.49 9.95 19.71
C MET A 1 -13.05 9.31 19.16
N ARG A 2 -13.20 8.94 18.95
CA ARG A 2 -12.84 8.33 18.49
C ARG A 2 -12.28 8.24 17.62
N ASN A 3 -12.21 7.84 17.59
CA ASN A 3 -11.16 7.74 16.79
C ASN A 3 -11.40 6.85 15.67
N VAL A 4 -11.86 7.45 14.66
CA VAL A 4 -12.21 6.77 13.49
C VAL A 4 -11.10 5.99 12.88
N TYR A 5 -9.91 6.50 13.01
CA TYR A 5 -8.78 5.85 12.43
C TYR A 5 -8.55 4.48 13.01
N MET A 6 -8.88 4.37 14.26
CA MET A 6 -8.59 3.13 14.94
C MET A 6 -9.51 2.02 14.48
N SER A 7 -10.58 2.36 13.83
CA SER A 7 -11.49 1.32 13.43
C SER A 7 -11.29 0.90 11.98
N VAL A 8 -10.33 1.47 11.29
CA VAL A 8 -10.08 1.07 9.93
C VAL A 8 -9.25 -0.19 9.94
N SER A 9 -9.80 -1.25 9.39
CA SER A 9 -9.11 -2.52 9.43
C SER A 9 -8.14 -2.69 8.28
N ALA A 10 -7.23 -3.63 8.44
CA ALA A 10 -6.26 -3.91 7.40
C ALA A 10 -6.94 -4.28 6.09
N ILE A 11 -8.02 -5.02 6.17
CA ILE A 11 -8.70 -5.45 4.96
C ILE A 11 -9.35 -4.26 4.25
N ASP A 12 -9.83 -3.29 5.00
CA ASP A 12 -10.39 -2.09 4.41
C ASP A 12 -9.31 -1.28 3.72
N LEU A 13 -8.17 -1.16 4.37
CA LEU A 13 -7.06 -0.45 3.76
C LEU A 13 -6.59 -1.15 2.50
N LEU A 14 -6.56 -2.47 2.52
CA LEU A 14 -6.17 -3.21 1.35
C LEU A 14 -7.12 -2.93 0.20
N ARG A 15 -8.41 -2.89 0.47
CA ARG A 15 -9.38 -2.58 -0.57
C ARG A 15 -9.20 -1.19 -1.12
N GLN A 16 -8.97 -0.23 -0.25
CA GLN A 16 -8.74 1.13 -0.69
C GLN A 16 -7.52 1.22 -1.59
N ALA A 17 -6.47 0.51 -1.20
CA ALA A 17 -5.26 0.52 -2.00
C ALA A 17 -5.51 -0.07 -3.38
N GLU A 18 -6.28 -1.15 -3.43
CA GLU A 18 -6.57 -1.79 -4.70
C GLU A 18 -7.42 -0.90 -5.59
N GLU A 19 -8.32 -0.15 -4.99
CA GLU A 19 -9.12 0.79 -5.73
C GLU A 19 -8.24 1.88 -6.32
N LEU A 20 -7.33 2.41 -5.51
CA LEU A 20 -6.42 3.44 -5.99
C LEU A 20 -5.56 2.92 -7.13
N ARG A 21 -5.10 1.68 -7.00
CA ARG A 21 -4.30 1.10 -8.05
C ARG A 21 -5.09 0.97 -9.34
N ARG A 22 -6.33 0.57 -9.25
CA ARG A 22 -7.18 0.45 -10.41
C ARG A 22 -7.37 1.80 -11.10
N ASN A 23 -7.34 2.86 -10.32
CA ASN A 23 -7.49 4.20 -10.88
C ASN A 23 -6.16 4.82 -11.26
N ASN A 24 -5.12 4.02 -11.28
CA ASN A 24 -3.78 4.46 -11.66
C ASN A 24 -3.17 5.49 -10.72
N ARG A 25 -3.65 5.52 -9.50
CA ARG A 25 -3.09 6.43 -8.51
C ARG A 25 -2.07 5.67 -7.69
N PHE A 26 -0.97 5.35 -8.33
CA PHE A 26 0.00 4.43 -7.75
C PHE A 26 0.69 4.97 -6.51
N GLY A 27 1.03 6.24 -6.50
CA GLY A 27 1.67 6.80 -5.33
C GLY A 27 0.81 6.68 -4.09
N GLU A 28 -0.46 7.01 -4.23
CA GLU A 28 -1.38 6.90 -3.12
C GLU A 28 -1.64 5.46 -2.75
N ALA A 29 -1.74 4.60 -3.76
CA ALA A 29 -1.96 3.19 -3.50
C ALA A 29 -0.81 2.60 -2.68
N ILE A 30 0.40 2.96 -3.03
CA ILE A 30 1.56 2.47 -2.29
C ILE A 30 1.47 2.86 -0.83
N ASN A 31 1.11 4.10 -0.56
CA ASN A 31 0.99 4.55 0.82
C ASN A 31 -0.08 3.77 1.58
N VAL A 32 -1.20 3.50 0.94
CA VAL A 32 -2.28 2.80 1.60
C VAL A 32 -1.94 1.32 1.77
N TYR A 33 -1.25 0.73 0.79
CA TYR A 33 -0.80 -0.65 0.95
C TYR A 33 0.15 -0.75 2.15
N ARG A 34 1.03 0.21 2.32
CA ARG A 34 1.94 0.19 3.46
C ARG A 34 1.18 0.31 4.77
N ALA A 35 0.14 1.15 4.77
CA ALA A 35 -0.68 1.28 5.95
C ALA A 35 -1.39 -0.04 6.26
N ALA A 36 -1.86 -0.74 5.23
CA ALA A 36 -2.51 -2.02 5.43
C ALA A 36 -1.54 -3.03 6.05
N ALA A 37 -0.31 -3.03 5.56
CA ALA A 37 0.69 -3.96 6.09
C ALA A 37 1.05 -3.65 7.52
N ALA A 38 0.93 -2.40 7.93
CA ALA A 38 1.30 -1.97 9.28
C ALA A 38 0.13 -1.98 10.24
N ALA A 39 -1.05 -2.28 9.78
CA ALA A 39 -2.23 -2.25 10.64
C ALA A 39 -2.15 -3.32 11.70
N GLU A 40 -2.72 -3.04 12.84
CA GLU A 40 -2.65 -3.95 13.97
C GLU A 40 -3.29 -5.29 13.67
N ASP A 41 -4.35 -5.27 12.90
CA ASP A 41 -5.06 -6.50 12.59
C ASP A 41 -4.65 -7.11 11.26
N ALA A 42 -3.51 -6.71 10.73
CA ALA A 42 -3.05 -7.26 9.48
C ALA A 42 -2.62 -8.71 9.65
N THR A 43 -3.17 -9.58 8.82
CA THR A 43 -2.74 -10.96 8.83
C THR A 43 -1.49 -11.10 7.99
N GLU A 44 -0.84 -12.24 8.10
CA GLU A 44 0.34 -12.50 7.31
C GLU A 44 0.03 -12.39 5.83
N ASP A 45 -1.12 -12.87 5.43
CA ASP A 45 -1.52 -12.80 4.03
C ASP A 45 -1.66 -11.36 3.56
N ILE A 46 -2.27 -10.54 4.38
CA ILE A 46 -2.45 -9.13 4.03
C ILE A 46 -1.11 -8.44 3.93
N ILE A 47 -0.23 -8.73 4.87
CA ILE A 47 1.09 -8.13 4.87
C ILE A 47 1.85 -8.50 3.60
N LYS A 48 1.87 -9.77 3.27
CA LYS A 48 2.57 -10.23 2.09
C LYS A 48 2.00 -9.64 0.83
N LYS A 49 0.68 -9.66 0.73
CA LYS A 49 0.03 -9.14 -0.45
C LYS A 49 0.27 -7.65 -0.62
N SER A 50 0.19 -6.93 0.48
CA SER A 50 0.39 -5.50 0.45
C SER A 50 1.80 -5.13 0.02
N LEU A 51 2.77 -5.78 0.62
CA LEU A 51 4.15 -5.46 0.30
C LEU A 51 4.53 -5.90 -1.11
N ALA A 52 4.00 -7.02 -1.55
CA ALA A 52 4.23 -7.45 -2.93
C ALA A 52 3.63 -6.46 -3.91
N SER A 53 2.47 -5.91 -3.57
CA SER A 53 1.84 -4.92 -4.42
C SER A 53 2.66 -3.65 -4.49
N VAL A 54 3.23 -3.24 -3.37
CA VAL A 54 4.08 -2.06 -3.35
C VAL A 54 5.27 -2.26 -4.27
N GLU A 55 5.91 -3.41 -4.15
CA GLU A 55 7.05 -3.73 -4.99
C GLU A 55 6.69 -3.70 -6.45
N LEU A 56 5.57 -4.30 -6.78
CA LEU A 56 5.16 -4.36 -8.16
C LEU A 56 4.89 -2.98 -8.73
N MET A 57 4.22 -2.14 -7.97
CA MET A 57 3.91 -0.81 -8.45
C MET A 57 5.15 0.05 -8.59
N GLN A 58 6.11 -0.14 -7.73
CA GLN A 58 7.35 0.59 -7.84
C GLN A 58 8.07 0.19 -9.11
N GLU A 59 8.01 -1.07 -9.45
CA GLU A 59 8.63 -1.55 -10.68
C GLU A 59 7.92 -1.01 -11.91
N ILE A 60 6.61 -0.99 -11.86
CA ILE A 60 5.83 -0.50 -12.98
C ILE A 60 6.14 0.96 -13.23
N ASN A 61 6.20 1.74 -12.19
CA ASN A 61 6.52 3.15 -12.34
C ASN A 61 7.94 3.38 -12.74
N GLY A 62 8.84 2.53 -12.29
CA GLY A 62 10.22 2.64 -12.68
C GLY A 62 10.97 3.79 -12.06
N PHE A 63 10.29 4.68 -11.40
CA PHE A 63 10.94 5.89 -10.92
C PHE A 63 11.87 5.62 -9.77
N VAL A 64 11.59 4.62 -9.03
CA VAL A 64 12.43 4.31 -7.88
C VAL A 64 13.83 3.96 -8.32
N ASN A 65 13.90 3.16 -9.33
CA ASN A 65 15.17 2.72 -9.82
C ASN A 65 16.00 3.85 -10.31
N VAL A 66 15.37 4.73 -11.02
CA VAL A 66 16.07 5.83 -11.58
C VAL A 66 16.70 6.67 -10.52
N ASP A 67 15.93 6.96 -9.51
CA ASP A 67 16.43 7.81 -8.46
C ASP A 67 17.62 7.22 -7.77
N LEU A 68 17.52 5.97 -7.48
CA LEU A 68 18.57 5.33 -6.73
C LEU A 68 19.81 5.15 -7.55
N MET A 69 19.62 4.95 -8.80
CA MET A 69 20.74 4.67 -9.64
C MET A 69 21.54 5.86 -9.93
N ASN A 70 21.00 6.99 -9.71
CA ASN A 70 21.67 8.16 -10.11
C ASN A 70 22.17 8.99 -9.04
N PRO A 71 22.81 8.54 -8.14
CA PRO A 71 23.39 9.37 -7.10
C PRO A 71 24.59 10.12 -7.61
#